data_5d7d60e08c0e8634dfad44684f59a67b
#
_entry.id   5d7d60e08c0e8634dfad44684f59a67b
#
_cell.length_a   1.000
_cell.length_b   1.000
_cell.length_c   1.000
_cell.angle_alpha   90.00
_cell.angle_beta   90.00
_cell.angle_gamma   90.00
#
_symmetry.space_group_name_H-M   'P 1'
#
loop_
_entity.id
_entity.type
_entity.pdbx_description
1 polymer ?
#
loop_
_entity_poly.entity_id
_entity_poly.type
_entity_poly.pdbx_seq_one_letter_code
_entity_poly.pdbx_strand_id
1 'polypeptide(L)'
;MDTVGGLSPLVCREAALFAAGSTDARIDSLDVDTTADKLSLFFHEHVSHPAPYYYALPDGTPKQFAFCPIREYGECRRAESFGKLLDMYYTVRDQKDAMRQKGQAVRKTVQNLCSRLTKKLAIQEKELEATYDRERLRQLGDILTANLHRIVKGQTTVRCEDFYDEEMRPVDIPISPILSPNQNAARYYKDYARMKNAEKELTKQLELGRLELDYLKSVLEELNRAGTEGELEEIRRELQEGGYLRPDTDRKRMKQAKLPPMRFESTDGYPIYVGRNNRQNDELT
;
A
#
# COMPACT_ATOMS: atom_id res chain seq x y z
N MET A 1 28.40 -22.29 -18.53
CA MET A 1 28.71 -20.88 -18.29
C MET A 1 29.98 -20.69 -17.46
N ASP A 2 30.39 -21.67 -16.70
CA ASP A 2 31.53 -21.53 -15.76
C ASP A 2 32.91 -21.70 -16.41
N THR A 3 32.98 -22.08 -17.70
CA THR A 3 34.22 -22.37 -18.42
C THR A 3 34.77 -21.22 -19.26
N VAL A 4 33.92 -20.24 -19.63
CA VAL A 4 34.31 -19.05 -20.41
C VAL A 4 34.03 -17.80 -19.61
N GLY A 5 35.06 -17.24 -18.97
CA GLY A 5 34.96 -16.00 -18.22
C GLY A 5 34.71 -14.77 -19.10
N GLY A 6 34.00 -13.75 -18.55
CA GLY A 6 33.84 -12.45 -19.24
C GLY A 6 32.65 -12.33 -20.19
N LEU A 7 31.87 -13.39 -20.40
CA LEU A 7 30.66 -13.35 -21.24
C LEU A 7 29.39 -13.18 -20.39
N SER A 8 28.53 -12.28 -20.82
CA SER A 8 27.21 -12.14 -20.17
C SER A 8 26.28 -13.32 -20.57
N PRO A 9 25.29 -13.68 -19.72
CA PRO A 9 24.30 -14.71 -20.08
C PRO A 9 23.57 -14.43 -21.41
N LEU A 10 23.36 -13.17 -21.76
CA LEU A 10 22.77 -12.75 -23.02
C LEU A 10 23.65 -13.15 -24.22
N VAL A 11 24.94 -12.82 -24.15
CA VAL A 11 25.89 -13.15 -25.21
C VAL A 11 26.05 -14.67 -25.36
N CYS A 12 26.05 -15.42 -24.27
CA CYS A 12 26.09 -16.88 -24.30
C CYS A 12 24.87 -17.48 -25.02
N ARG A 13 23.66 -16.94 -24.78
CA ARG A 13 22.43 -17.37 -25.47
C ARG A 13 22.46 -17.03 -26.95
N GLU A 14 22.92 -15.83 -27.30
CA GLU A 14 23.09 -15.45 -28.73
C GLU A 14 24.09 -16.33 -29.45
N ALA A 15 25.21 -16.64 -28.81
CA ALA A 15 26.20 -17.57 -29.36
C ALA A 15 25.60 -18.98 -29.56
N ALA A 16 24.82 -19.48 -28.59
CA ALA A 16 24.14 -20.77 -28.69
C ALA A 16 23.07 -20.76 -29.81
N LEU A 17 22.29 -19.68 -29.92
CA LEU A 17 21.30 -19.51 -31.00
C LEU A 17 21.98 -19.48 -32.37
N PHE A 18 23.11 -18.80 -32.49
CA PHE A 18 23.89 -18.75 -33.75
C PHE A 18 24.46 -20.11 -34.12
N ALA A 19 25.04 -20.83 -33.15
CA ALA A 19 25.75 -22.09 -33.45
C ALA A 19 24.80 -23.29 -33.61
N ALA A 20 23.78 -23.40 -32.76
CA ALA A 20 22.88 -24.53 -32.66
C ALA A 20 21.45 -24.26 -33.17
N GLY A 21 21.12 -23.01 -33.54
CA GLY A 21 19.77 -22.61 -33.95
C GLY A 21 18.73 -22.52 -32.84
N SER A 22 19.11 -22.83 -31.58
CA SER A 22 18.25 -22.75 -30.38
C SER A 22 19.09 -22.50 -29.15
N THR A 23 18.50 -21.76 -28.17
CA THR A 23 19.12 -21.53 -26.85
C THR A 23 19.06 -22.77 -25.96
N ASP A 24 18.14 -23.71 -26.23
CA ASP A 24 17.85 -24.89 -25.42
C ASP A 24 18.26 -26.20 -26.13
N ALA A 25 19.12 -26.12 -27.15
CA ALA A 25 19.62 -27.28 -27.88
C ALA A 25 20.40 -28.22 -26.94
N ARG A 26 20.08 -29.51 -26.97
CA ARG A 26 20.81 -30.53 -26.19
C ARG A 26 22.14 -30.81 -26.82
N ILE A 27 23.19 -30.81 -26.02
CA ILE A 27 24.59 -31.07 -26.49
C ILE A 27 24.69 -32.43 -27.21
N ASP A 28 23.96 -33.45 -26.71
CA ASP A 28 23.96 -34.80 -27.27
C ASP A 28 23.41 -34.88 -28.74
N SER A 29 22.63 -33.85 -29.13
CA SER A 29 22.04 -33.77 -30.46
C SER A 29 22.82 -32.92 -31.46
N LEU A 30 23.96 -32.33 -31.02
CA LEU A 30 24.75 -31.40 -31.82
C LEU A 30 25.98 -32.11 -32.38
N ASP A 31 26.31 -31.79 -33.62
CA ASP A 31 27.63 -32.09 -34.18
C ASP A 31 28.66 -31.15 -33.55
N VAL A 32 29.55 -31.72 -32.74
CA VAL A 32 30.51 -30.97 -31.90
C VAL A 32 31.45 -30.13 -32.75
N ASP A 33 31.99 -30.68 -33.82
CA ASP A 33 32.98 -29.99 -34.66
C ASP A 33 32.34 -28.81 -35.37
N THR A 34 31.22 -29.01 -36.05
CA THR A 34 30.47 -27.95 -36.75
C THR A 34 30.00 -26.86 -35.75
N THR A 35 29.58 -27.25 -34.53
CA THR A 35 29.14 -26.29 -33.53
C THR A 35 30.29 -25.46 -32.96
N ALA A 36 31.44 -26.11 -32.73
CA ALA A 36 32.65 -25.44 -32.27
C ALA A 36 33.18 -24.42 -33.32
N ASP A 37 33.18 -24.79 -34.60
CA ASP A 37 33.56 -23.90 -35.68
C ASP A 37 32.65 -22.67 -35.76
N LYS A 38 31.34 -22.85 -35.66
CA LYS A 38 30.36 -21.75 -35.63
C LYS A 38 30.53 -20.84 -34.40
N LEU A 39 30.79 -21.41 -33.23
CA LEU A 39 31.06 -20.61 -32.01
C LEU A 39 32.36 -19.80 -32.17
N SER A 40 33.41 -20.42 -32.72
CA SER A 40 34.68 -19.77 -33.00
C SER A 40 34.48 -18.60 -33.99
N LEU A 41 33.71 -18.81 -35.03
CA LEU A 41 33.36 -17.78 -36.03
C LEU A 41 32.58 -16.63 -35.36
N PHE A 42 31.58 -16.95 -34.57
CA PHE A 42 30.78 -15.94 -33.84
C PHE A 42 31.65 -15.04 -32.96
N PHE A 43 32.53 -15.63 -32.16
CA PHE A 43 33.41 -14.86 -31.28
C PHE A 43 34.47 -14.10 -32.07
N HIS A 44 35.07 -14.72 -33.10
CA HIS A 44 36.03 -14.02 -33.92
C HIS A 44 35.41 -12.77 -34.59
N GLU A 45 34.23 -12.89 -35.18
CA GLU A 45 33.54 -11.78 -35.82
C GLU A 45 33.17 -10.67 -34.85
N HIS A 46 32.53 -11.02 -33.71
CA HIS A 46 31.97 -10.01 -32.85
C HIS A 46 32.94 -9.46 -31.78
N VAL A 47 33.97 -10.20 -31.40
CA VAL A 47 35.00 -9.69 -30.51
C VAL A 47 36.03 -8.84 -31.26
N SER A 48 36.37 -9.22 -32.49
CA SER A 48 37.30 -8.44 -33.34
C SER A 48 36.66 -7.15 -33.89
N HIS A 49 35.35 -7.18 -34.14
CA HIS A 49 34.58 -6.03 -34.64
C HIS A 49 33.33 -5.76 -33.81
N PRO A 50 33.52 -5.34 -32.55
CA PRO A 50 32.38 -5.11 -31.64
C PRO A 50 31.55 -3.92 -32.13
N ALA A 51 30.23 -4.08 -32.11
CA ALA A 51 29.29 -3.02 -32.44
C ALA A 51 28.17 -2.89 -31.40
N PRO A 52 27.65 -1.69 -31.14
CA PRO A 52 26.65 -1.45 -30.12
C PRO A 52 25.25 -1.83 -30.57
N TYR A 53 24.80 -2.99 -30.20
CA TYR A 53 23.43 -3.47 -30.48
C TYR A 53 22.54 -3.41 -29.26
N TYR A 54 21.26 -3.13 -29.49
CA TYR A 54 20.26 -3.13 -28.41
C TYR A 54 18.90 -3.60 -28.90
N TYR A 55 18.16 -4.21 -28.00
CA TYR A 55 16.76 -4.51 -28.17
C TYR A 55 15.93 -3.44 -27.46
N ALA A 56 14.96 -2.86 -28.17
CA ALA A 56 14.06 -1.85 -27.61
C ALA A 56 12.65 -2.43 -27.43
N LEU A 57 11.98 -1.97 -26.36
CA LEU A 57 10.54 -2.18 -26.17
C LEU A 57 9.74 -1.42 -27.25
N PRO A 58 8.43 -1.70 -27.43
CA PRO A 58 7.57 -0.98 -28.39
C PRO A 58 7.56 0.55 -28.21
N ASP A 59 7.80 1.04 -26.99
CA ASP A 59 7.93 2.47 -26.65
C ASP A 59 9.29 3.07 -27.03
N GLY A 60 10.18 2.28 -27.63
CA GLY A 60 11.54 2.70 -27.99
C GLY A 60 12.57 2.62 -26.86
N THR A 61 12.16 2.24 -25.65
CA THR A 61 13.04 2.12 -24.49
C THR A 61 14.02 0.94 -24.66
N PRO A 62 15.35 1.14 -24.54
CA PRO A 62 16.31 0.05 -24.60
C PRO A 62 16.16 -0.86 -23.37
N LYS A 63 15.95 -2.17 -23.63
CA LYS A 63 15.75 -3.20 -22.59
C LYS A 63 17.01 -4.02 -22.35
N GLN A 64 17.73 -4.36 -23.41
CA GLN A 64 18.95 -5.15 -23.38
C GLN A 64 19.95 -4.58 -24.39
N PHE A 65 21.24 -4.74 -24.11
CA PHE A 65 22.30 -4.36 -25.07
C PHE A 65 23.46 -5.35 -25.03
N ALA A 66 24.18 -5.44 -26.15
CA ALA A 66 25.36 -6.28 -26.28
C ALA A 66 26.30 -5.69 -27.32
N PHE A 67 27.53 -6.26 -27.42
CA PHE A 67 28.47 -5.94 -28.48
C PHE A 67 28.25 -6.74 -29.78
N CYS A 68 27.27 -7.64 -29.78
CA CYS A 68 26.82 -8.47 -30.90
C CYS A 68 25.33 -8.32 -31.12
N PRO A 69 24.79 -8.71 -32.31
CA PRO A 69 23.36 -8.71 -32.58
C PRO A 69 22.58 -9.55 -31.54
N ILE A 70 21.45 -9.03 -31.08
CA ILE A 70 20.55 -9.69 -30.11
C ILE A 70 19.35 -10.18 -30.91
N ARG A 71 19.29 -11.48 -31.23
CA ARG A 71 18.24 -12.12 -32.04
C ARG A 71 17.18 -12.83 -31.19
N GLU A 72 17.52 -13.20 -29.95
CA GLU A 72 16.64 -13.90 -29.03
C GLU A 72 15.31 -13.16 -28.80
N TYR A 73 15.33 -11.83 -28.82
CA TYR A 73 14.15 -11.00 -28.58
C TYR A 73 13.50 -10.42 -29.84
N GLY A 74 13.97 -10.82 -31.04
CA GLY A 74 13.47 -10.32 -32.32
C GLY A 74 14.40 -9.30 -32.97
N GLU A 75 13.83 -8.24 -33.54
CA GLU A 75 14.61 -7.23 -34.26
C GLU A 75 15.45 -6.38 -33.32
N CYS A 76 16.76 -6.43 -33.47
CA CYS A 76 17.68 -5.57 -32.73
C CYS A 76 18.06 -4.33 -33.54
N ARG A 77 18.40 -3.27 -32.83
CA ARG A 77 18.86 -2.00 -33.43
C ARG A 77 20.32 -1.78 -33.13
N ARG A 78 20.99 -1.08 -34.04
CA ARG A 78 22.38 -0.67 -33.84
C ARG A 78 22.41 0.79 -33.41
N ALA A 79 23.14 1.10 -32.34
CA ALA A 79 23.38 2.46 -31.91
C ALA A 79 24.58 3.06 -32.66
N GLU A 80 24.72 4.36 -32.62
CA GLU A 80 25.79 5.09 -33.29
C GLU A 80 27.16 4.83 -32.64
N SER A 81 27.18 4.69 -31.32
CA SER A 81 28.36 4.37 -30.54
C SER A 81 28.00 3.70 -29.20
N PHE A 82 28.96 3.00 -28.59
CA PHE A 82 28.77 2.45 -27.23
C PHE A 82 28.47 3.53 -26.19
N GLY A 83 29.11 4.70 -26.28
CA GLY A 83 28.81 5.81 -25.37
C GLY A 83 27.36 6.24 -25.46
N LYS A 84 26.83 6.49 -26.66
CA LYS A 84 25.42 6.85 -26.85
C LYS A 84 24.48 5.75 -26.41
N LEU A 85 24.81 4.48 -26.63
CA LEU A 85 24.01 3.36 -26.18
C LEU A 85 23.93 3.28 -24.66
N LEU A 86 25.06 3.40 -23.99
CA LEU A 86 25.13 3.36 -22.52
C LEU A 86 24.42 4.56 -21.90
N ASP A 87 24.62 5.77 -22.43
CA ASP A 87 23.91 6.97 -21.98
C ASP A 87 22.39 6.78 -22.08
N MET A 88 21.91 6.30 -23.23
CA MET A 88 20.49 6.06 -23.45
C MET A 88 19.94 5.00 -22.48
N TYR A 89 20.66 3.89 -22.29
CA TYR A 89 20.24 2.79 -21.43
C TYR A 89 20.22 3.19 -19.95
N TYR A 90 21.31 3.79 -19.46
CA TYR A 90 21.44 4.16 -18.04
C TYR A 90 20.61 5.37 -17.67
N THR A 91 20.48 6.38 -18.55
CA THR A 91 19.61 7.53 -18.26
C THR A 91 18.18 7.11 -18.01
N VAL A 92 17.62 6.23 -18.85
CA VAL A 92 16.25 5.74 -18.65
C VAL A 92 16.13 4.88 -17.39
N ARG A 93 17.12 4.05 -17.14
CA ARG A 93 17.17 3.18 -15.95
C ARG A 93 17.28 3.99 -14.66
N ASP A 94 18.19 4.94 -14.60
CA ASP A 94 18.42 5.79 -13.45
C ASP A 94 17.21 6.66 -13.13
N GLN A 95 16.51 7.17 -14.14
CA GLN A 95 15.25 7.88 -13.98
C GLN A 95 14.17 6.97 -13.39
N LYS A 96 14.01 5.74 -13.90
CA LYS A 96 13.06 4.76 -13.37
C LYS A 96 13.39 4.35 -11.93
N ASP A 97 14.67 4.11 -11.63
CA ASP A 97 15.12 3.71 -10.31
C ASP A 97 14.96 4.87 -9.29
N ALA A 98 15.30 6.10 -9.66
CA ALA A 98 15.07 7.28 -8.84
C ALA A 98 13.58 7.52 -8.54
N MET A 99 12.73 7.37 -9.56
CA MET A 99 11.27 7.43 -9.37
C MET A 99 10.77 6.34 -8.42
N ARG A 100 11.23 5.11 -8.63
CA ARG A 100 10.85 3.98 -7.77
C ARG A 100 11.25 4.22 -6.32
N GLN A 101 12.47 4.71 -6.07
CA GLN A 101 12.95 5.02 -4.72
C GLN A 101 12.14 6.16 -4.07
N LYS A 102 11.88 7.26 -4.79
CA LYS A 102 11.07 8.38 -4.30
C LYS A 102 9.64 7.93 -3.98
N GLY A 103 9.00 7.19 -4.87
CA GLY A 103 7.66 6.65 -4.68
C GLY A 103 7.58 5.64 -3.53
N GLN A 104 8.65 4.84 -3.33
CA GLN A 104 8.69 3.80 -2.30
C GLN A 104 8.69 4.39 -0.87
N ALA A 105 9.39 5.50 -0.64
CA ALA A 105 9.40 6.18 0.66
C ALA A 105 8.00 6.69 1.03
N VAL A 106 7.31 7.35 0.10
CA VAL A 106 5.93 7.84 0.31
C VAL A 106 4.99 6.65 0.54
N ARG A 107 5.06 5.63 -0.31
CA ARG A 107 4.24 4.41 -0.19
C ARG A 107 4.41 3.75 1.18
N LYS A 108 5.65 3.57 1.65
CA LYS A 108 5.92 2.99 2.98
C LYS A 108 5.30 3.82 4.10
N THR A 109 5.34 5.15 3.99
CA THR A 109 4.72 6.04 4.98
C THR A 109 3.20 5.86 5.00
N VAL A 110 2.53 5.87 3.85
CA VAL A 110 1.08 5.68 3.75
C VAL A 110 0.67 4.27 4.23
N GLN A 111 1.41 3.23 3.88
CA GLN A 111 1.17 1.87 4.39
C GLN A 111 1.25 1.80 5.92
N ASN A 112 2.23 2.48 6.53
CA ASN A 112 2.35 2.56 7.98
C ASN A 112 1.16 3.29 8.61
N LEU A 113 0.67 4.38 7.99
CA LEU A 113 -0.52 5.11 8.43
C LEU A 113 -1.76 4.22 8.36
N CYS A 114 -2.00 3.54 7.24
CA CYS A 114 -3.09 2.56 7.10
C CYS A 114 -3.03 1.49 8.19
N SER A 115 -1.85 0.91 8.43
CA SER A 115 -1.68 -0.14 9.45
C SER A 115 -1.96 0.36 10.86
N ARG A 116 -1.54 1.58 11.20
CA ARG A 116 -1.81 2.21 12.51
C ARG A 116 -3.29 2.50 12.67
N LEU A 117 -3.93 3.04 11.65
CA LEU A 117 -5.34 3.37 11.67
C LEU A 117 -6.21 2.12 11.79
N THR A 118 -5.90 1.06 11.04
CA THR A 118 -6.58 -0.23 11.15
C THR A 118 -6.51 -0.80 12.57
N LYS A 119 -5.33 -0.75 13.20
CA LYS A 119 -5.18 -1.20 14.59
C LYS A 119 -5.99 -0.35 15.57
N LYS A 120 -5.99 0.98 15.38
CA LYS A 120 -6.79 1.90 16.19
C LYS A 120 -8.29 1.60 16.09
N LEU A 121 -8.80 1.42 14.86
CA LEU A 121 -10.20 1.08 14.61
C LEU A 121 -10.60 -0.24 15.28
N ALA A 122 -9.75 -1.27 15.19
CA ALA A 122 -10.01 -2.56 15.83
C ALA A 122 -10.07 -2.46 17.37
N ILE A 123 -9.30 -1.57 18.00
CA ILE A 123 -9.37 -1.31 19.44
C ILE A 123 -10.68 -0.59 19.76
N GLN A 124 -11.01 0.46 19.00
CA GLN A 124 -12.24 1.23 19.21
C GLN A 124 -13.51 0.40 18.98
N GLU A 125 -13.50 -0.56 18.05
CA GLU A 125 -14.58 -1.51 17.84
C GLU A 125 -14.82 -2.39 19.09
N LYS A 126 -13.74 -2.92 19.69
CA LYS A 126 -13.83 -3.69 20.93
C LYS A 126 -14.31 -2.84 22.11
N GLU A 127 -13.85 -1.58 22.20
CA GLU A 127 -14.34 -0.64 23.22
C GLU A 127 -15.82 -0.32 23.02
N LEU A 128 -16.30 -0.20 21.78
CA LEU A 128 -17.70 -0.01 21.45
C LEU A 128 -18.54 -1.23 21.87
N GLU A 129 -18.08 -2.44 21.55
CA GLU A 129 -18.75 -3.68 21.98
C GLU A 129 -18.92 -3.73 23.50
N ALA A 130 -17.91 -3.32 24.27
CA ALA A 130 -17.96 -3.27 25.72
C ALA A 130 -19.01 -2.26 26.28
N THR A 131 -19.51 -1.34 25.45
CA THR A 131 -20.57 -0.40 25.86
C THR A 131 -21.97 -0.99 25.72
N TYR A 132 -22.17 -2.14 25.07
CA TYR A 132 -23.49 -2.70 24.81
C TYR A 132 -24.18 -3.20 26.08
N ASP A 133 -23.42 -3.64 27.08
CA ASP A 133 -23.96 -4.11 28.36
C ASP A 133 -24.40 -2.97 29.33
N ARG A 134 -24.40 -1.71 28.84
CA ARG A 134 -24.71 -0.55 29.68
C ARG A 134 -26.10 -0.59 30.30
N GLU A 135 -27.11 -1.12 29.60
CA GLU A 135 -28.48 -1.21 30.11
C GLU A 135 -28.52 -2.04 31.41
N ARG A 136 -27.67 -3.05 31.52
CA ARG A 136 -27.54 -3.83 32.75
C ARG A 136 -27.07 -2.96 33.90
N LEU A 137 -26.18 -2.01 33.71
CA LEU A 137 -25.75 -1.07 34.76
C LEU A 137 -26.91 -0.19 35.25
N ARG A 138 -27.77 0.28 34.33
CA ARG A 138 -28.95 1.04 34.69
C ARG A 138 -29.92 0.20 35.53
N GLN A 139 -30.22 -1.03 35.08
CA GLN A 139 -31.05 -2.00 35.80
C GLN A 139 -30.52 -2.27 37.22
N LEU A 140 -29.20 -2.51 37.37
CA LEU A 140 -28.58 -2.70 38.68
C LEU A 140 -28.70 -1.45 39.56
N GLY A 141 -28.58 -0.26 39.00
CA GLY A 141 -28.82 1.01 39.69
C GLY A 141 -30.27 1.14 40.18
N ASP A 142 -31.24 0.75 39.36
CA ASP A 142 -32.68 0.75 39.71
C ASP A 142 -32.95 -0.26 40.84
N ILE A 143 -32.40 -1.49 40.74
CA ILE A 143 -32.54 -2.52 41.75
C ILE A 143 -31.94 -2.06 43.10
N LEU A 144 -30.75 -1.45 43.10
CA LEU A 144 -30.13 -0.90 44.29
C LEU A 144 -30.97 0.22 44.90
N THR A 145 -31.53 1.11 44.05
CA THR A 145 -32.34 2.23 44.49
C THR A 145 -33.63 1.74 45.19
N ALA A 146 -34.27 0.71 44.65
CA ALA A 146 -35.45 0.09 45.28
C ALA A 146 -35.14 -0.62 46.62
N ASN A 147 -33.89 -1.08 46.79
CA ASN A 147 -33.45 -1.86 47.96
C ASN A 147 -32.49 -1.10 48.91
N LEU A 148 -32.44 0.23 48.87
CA LEU A 148 -31.52 1.03 49.69
C LEU A 148 -31.58 0.69 51.20
N HIS A 149 -32.75 0.33 51.71
CA HIS A 149 -32.98 -0.05 53.12
C HIS A 149 -32.29 -1.38 53.49
N ARG A 150 -31.93 -2.22 52.53
CA ARG A 150 -31.24 -3.51 52.72
C ARG A 150 -29.74 -3.37 52.76
N ILE A 151 -29.19 -2.23 52.35
CA ILE A 151 -27.75 -2.00 52.19
C ILE A 151 -27.18 -1.50 53.51
N VAL A 152 -26.30 -2.28 54.11
CA VAL A 152 -25.55 -1.90 55.32
C VAL A 152 -24.16 -1.42 54.92
N LYS A 153 -23.71 -0.33 55.53
CA LYS A 153 -22.35 0.20 55.31
C LYS A 153 -21.28 -0.85 55.67
N GLY A 154 -20.31 -1.05 54.79
CA GLY A 154 -19.25 -2.05 54.98
C GLY A 154 -19.46 -3.34 54.17
N GLN A 155 -20.61 -3.54 53.54
CA GLN A 155 -20.85 -4.67 52.65
C GLN A 155 -20.15 -4.47 51.32
N THR A 156 -19.70 -5.57 50.73
CA THR A 156 -19.09 -5.59 49.38
C THR A 156 -20.06 -6.07 48.29
N THR A 157 -21.15 -6.73 48.70
CA THR A 157 -22.18 -7.28 47.81
C THR A 157 -23.53 -7.23 48.47
N VAL A 158 -24.58 -6.94 47.73
CA VAL A 158 -25.99 -7.00 48.18
C VAL A 158 -26.74 -7.95 47.25
N ARG A 159 -27.50 -8.87 47.86
CA ARG A 159 -28.38 -9.80 47.15
C ARG A 159 -29.78 -9.22 47.09
N CYS A 160 -30.26 -8.98 45.88
CA CYS A 160 -31.59 -8.42 45.61
C CYS A 160 -32.33 -9.26 44.61
N GLU A 161 -33.67 -9.13 44.56
CA GLU A 161 -34.48 -9.71 43.50
C GLU A 161 -34.35 -8.85 42.24
N ASP A 162 -34.12 -9.49 41.11
CA ASP A 162 -34.01 -8.83 39.80
C ASP A 162 -35.40 -8.71 39.18
N PHE A 163 -36.05 -7.58 39.35
CA PHE A 163 -37.37 -7.34 38.76
C PHE A 163 -37.36 -7.06 37.25
N TYR A 164 -36.21 -7.08 36.59
CA TYR A 164 -36.07 -7.11 35.15
C TYR A 164 -36.00 -8.55 34.60
N ASP A 165 -35.81 -9.56 35.45
CA ASP A 165 -35.89 -10.97 35.10
C ASP A 165 -37.35 -11.48 35.31
N GLU A 166 -37.91 -12.16 34.32
CA GLU A 166 -39.27 -12.71 34.36
C GLU A 166 -39.48 -13.66 35.54
N GLU A 167 -38.44 -14.37 35.95
CA GLU A 167 -38.45 -15.30 37.07
C GLU A 167 -38.09 -14.64 38.43
N MET A 168 -37.81 -13.33 38.44
CA MET A 168 -37.34 -12.57 39.62
C MET A 168 -36.15 -13.22 40.33
N ARG A 169 -35.26 -13.83 39.57
CA ARG A 169 -34.09 -14.51 40.14
C ARG A 169 -33.21 -13.54 40.94
N PRO A 170 -32.68 -14.00 42.08
CA PRO A 170 -31.83 -13.14 42.89
C PRO A 170 -30.52 -12.84 42.16
N VAL A 171 -30.11 -11.57 42.21
CA VAL A 171 -28.84 -11.07 41.64
C VAL A 171 -27.97 -10.55 42.77
N ASP A 172 -26.67 -10.93 42.74
CA ASP A 172 -25.67 -10.41 43.65
C ASP A 172 -25.00 -9.16 43.02
N ILE A 173 -25.25 -8.01 43.61
CA ILE A 173 -24.81 -6.71 43.10
C ILE A 173 -23.57 -6.24 43.86
N PRO A 174 -22.41 -6.07 43.19
CA PRO A 174 -21.20 -5.54 43.82
C PRO A 174 -21.36 -4.08 44.26
N ILE A 175 -21.03 -3.78 45.50
CA ILE A 175 -21.07 -2.41 46.05
C ILE A 175 -19.75 -2.07 46.73
N SER A 176 -19.49 -0.77 46.87
CA SER A 176 -18.31 -0.28 47.59
C SER A 176 -18.63 -0.14 49.09
N PRO A 177 -17.84 -0.78 49.96
CA PRO A 177 -18.06 -0.71 51.42
C PRO A 177 -17.84 0.70 52.00
N ILE A 178 -17.14 1.57 51.27
CA ILE A 178 -16.81 2.94 51.71
C ILE A 178 -17.96 3.90 51.42
N LEU A 179 -18.71 3.64 50.32
CA LEU A 179 -19.79 4.51 49.86
C LEU A 179 -21.08 4.25 50.61
N SER A 180 -21.90 5.29 50.76
CA SER A 180 -23.26 5.15 51.25
C SER A 180 -24.16 4.38 50.26
N PRO A 181 -25.32 3.83 50.68
CA PRO A 181 -26.24 3.15 49.79
C PRO A 181 -26.61 3.99 48.55
N ASN A 182 -26.98 5.26 48.76
CA ASN A 182 -27.31 6.19 47.68
C ASN A 182 -26.13 6.46 46.74
N GLN A 183 -24.90 6.56 47.28
CA GLN A 183 -23.71 6.75 46.46
C GLN A 183 -23.37 5.52 45.61
N ASN A 184 -23.62 4.31 46.11
CA ASN A 184 -23.47 3.08 45.34
C ASN A 184 -24.46 3.03 44.17
N ALA A 185 -25.74 3.33 44.40
CA ALA A 185 -26.72 3.40 43.31
C ALA A 185 -26.34 4.50 42.28
N ALA A 186 -25.96 5.68 42.74
CA ALA A 186 -25.51 6.79 41.88
C ALA A 186 -24.28 6.43 41.06
N ARG A 187 -23.36 5.57 41.54
CA ARG A 187 -22.21 5.08 40.81
C ARG A 187 -22.63 4.27 39.58
N TYR A 188 -23.61 3.38 39.71
CA TYR A 188 -24.12 2.59 38.58
C TYR A 188 -24.73 3.48 37.50
N TYR A 189 -25.51 4.49 37.87
CA TYR A 189 -26.03 5.45 36.88
C TYR A 189 -24.95 6.30 36.24
N LYS A 190 -23.91 6.69 36.98
CA LYS A 190 -22.75 7.40 36.42
C LYS A 190 -21.99 6.53 35.41
N ASP A 191 -21.80 5.25 35.72
CA ASP A 191 -21.13 4.31 34.82
C ASP A 191 -21.98 4.07 33.57
N TYR A 192 -23.31 3.92 33.69
CA TYR A 192 -24.25 3.89 32.57
C TYR A 192 -24.13 5.12 31.67
N ALA A 193 -24.18 6.33 32.25
CA ALA A 193 -24.08 7.58 31.52
C ALA A 193 -22.72 7.71 30.78
N ARG A 194 -21.62 7.27 31.45
CA ARG A 194 -20.30 7.25 30.87
C ARG A 194 -20.23 6.33 29.65
N MET A 195 -20.78 5.11 29.76
CA MET A 195 -20.80 4.16 28.64
C MET A 195 -21.68 4.63 27.48
N LYS A 196 -22.83 5.25 27.77
CA LYS A 196 -23.71 5.84 26.75
C LYS A 196 -23.03 6.97 25.97
N ASN A 197 -22.25 7.82 26.65
CA ASN A 197 -21.50 8.88 26.01
C ASN A 197 -20.31 8.32 25.22
N ALA A 198 -19.63 7.29 25.75
CA ALA A 198 -18.53 6.59 25.06
C ALA A 198 -19.00 5.94 23.76
N GLU A 199 -20.15 5.25 23.75
CA GLU A 199 -20.74 4.67 22.54
C GLU A 199 -20.93 5.73 21.46
N LYS A 200 -21.56 6.87 21.81
CA LYS A 200 -21.83 7.94 20.85
C LYS A 200 -20.53 8.49 20.25
N GLU A 201 -19.50 8.70 21.08
CA GLU A 201 -18.22 9.24 20.63
C GLU A 201 -17.44 8.21 19.81
N LEU A 202 -17.40 6.94 20.26
CA LEU A 202 -16.73 5.85 19.53
C LEU A 202 -17.37 5.58 18.17
N THR A 203 -18.71 5.60 18.07
CA THR A 203 -19.42 5.44 16.80
C THR A 203 -18.99 6.51 15.79
N LYS A 204 -18.95 7.79 16.25
CA LYS A 204 -18.51 8.91 15.41
C LYS A 204 -17.03 8.76 15.00
N GLN A 205 -16.15 8.39 15.94
CA GLN A 205 -14.74 8.22 15.65
C GLN A 205 -14.45 7.05 14.70
N LEU A 206 -15.22 5.95 14.81
CA LEU A 206 -15.13 4.81 13.92
C LEU A 206 -15.57 5.19 12.49
N GLU A 207 -16.64 5.96 12.35
CA GLU A 207 -17.09 6.45 11.03
C GLU A 207 -16.03 7.32 10.36
N LEU A 208 -15.53 8.34 11.05
CA LEU A 208 -14.46 9.21 10.55
C LEU A 208 -13.17 8.45 10.25
N GLY A 209 -12.80 7.53 11.13
CA GLY A 209 -11.59 6.73 10.92
C GLY A 209 -11.69 5.75 9.75
N ARG A 210 -12.88 5.23 9.46
CA ARG A 210 -13.11 4.38 8.27
C ARG A 210 -12.98 5.20 6.99
N LEU A 211 -13.58 6.39 6.93
CA LEU A 211 -13.44 7.31 5.80
C LEU A 211 -11.97 7.68 5.55
N GLU A 212 -11.23 7.99 6.62
CA GLU A 212 -9.79 8.29 6.52
C GLU A 212 -8.99 7.09 6.01
N LEU A 213 -9.30 5.88 6.47
CA LEU A 213 -8.65 4.66 6.02
C LEU A 213 -8.90 4.39 4.53
N ASP A 214 -10.12 4.60 4.07
CA ASP A 214 -10.50 4.41 2.66
C ASP A 214 -9.83 5.45 1.77
N TYR A 215 -9.72 6.70 2.21
CA TYR A 215 -8.91 7.72 1.54
C TYR A 215 -7.44 7.30 1.43
N LEU A 216 -6.80 6.86 2.52
CA LEU A 216 -5.40 6.44 2.48
C LEU A 216 -5.17 5.21 1.59
N LYS A 217 -6.14 4.30 1.50
CA LYS A 217 -6.10 3.16 0.57
C LYS A 217 -6.18 3.63 -0.88
N SER A 218 -7.07 4.58 -1.21
CA SER A 218 -7.15 5.13 -2.57
C SER A 218 -5.84 5.81 -2.99
N VAL A 219 -5.19 6.54 -2.07
CA VAL A 219 -3.86 7.13 -2.31
C VAL A 219 -2.80 6.04 -2.57
N LEU A 220 -2.86 4.89 -1.88
CA LEU A 220 -1.95 3.77 -2.18
C LEU A 220 -2.16 3.22 -3.60
N GLU A 221 -3.38 3.14 -4.07
CA GLU A 221 -3.68 2.72 -5.44
C GLU A 221 -3.17 3.74 -6.46
N GLU A 222 -3.32 5.03 -6.20
CA GLU A 222 -2.77 6.10 -7.04
C GLU A 222 -1.24 6.04 -7.11
N LEU A 223 -0.56 5.86 -5.96
CA LEU A 223 0.88 5.65 -5.90
C LEU A 223 1.35 4.41 -6.69
N ASN A 224 0.51 3.38 -6.82
CA ASN A 224 0.81 2.19 -7.61
C ASN A 224 0.65 2.44 -9.11
N ARG A 225 -0.25 3.33 -9.51
CA ARG A 225 -0.52 3.70 -10.90
C ARG A 225 0.41 4.81 -11.41
N ALA A 226 0.94 5.64 -10.51
CA ALA A 226 1.79 6.76 -10.87
C ALA A 226 2.99 6.30 -11.72
N GLY A 227 3.05 6.76 -12.96
CA GLY A 227 4.08 6.44 -13.94
C GLY A 227 5.09 7.57 -14.18
N THR A 228 4.78 8.79 -13.71
CA THR A 228 5.60 9.99 -13.93
C THR A 228 6.01 10.67 -12.62
N GLU A 229 7.12 11.41 -12.65
CA GLU A 229 7.58 12.18 -11.47
C GLU A 229 6.56 13.26 -11.09
N GLY A 230 5.89 13.87 -12.08
CA GLY A 230 4.86 14.87 -11.83
C GLY A 230 3.66 14.31 -11.04
N GLU A 231 3.20 13.11 -11.38
CA GLU A 231 2.12 12.43 -10.65
C GLU A 231 2.52 12.13 -9.20
N LEU A 232 3.73 11.63 -8.97
CA LEU A 232 4.24 11.40 -7.62
C LEU A 232 4.34 12.68 -6.78
N GLU A 233 4.77 13.79 -7.39
CA GLU A 233 4.86 15.08 -6.71
C GLU A 233 3.47 15.66 -6.40
N GLU A 234 2.46 15.45 -7.26
CA GLU A 234 1.07 15.84 -6.99
C GLU A 234 0.49 15.08 -5.79
N ILE A 235 0.62 13.75 -5.78
CA ILE A 235 0.17 12.90 -4.66
C ILE A 235 0.92 13.29 -3.37
N ARG A 236 2.22 13.55 -3.45
CA ARG A 236 3.00 13.98 -2.30
C ARG A 236 2.51 15.31 -1.74
N ARG A 237 2.17 16.27 -2.61
CA ARG A 237 1.62 17.56 -2.23
C ARG A 237 0.26 17.41 -1.55
N GLU A 238 -0.62 16.58 -2.10
CA GLU A 238 -1.91 16.26 -1.50
C GLU A 238 -1.74 15.71 -0.08
N LEU A 239 -0.82 14.75 0.11
CA LEU A 239 -0.52 14.19 1.43
C LEU A 239 0.10 15.21 2.40
N GLN A 240 0.88 16.18 1.90
CA GLN A 240 1.42 17.28 2.72
C GLN A 240 0.32 18.27 3.13
N GLU A 241 -0.57 18.64 2.21
CA GLU A 241 -1.72 19.52 2.48
C GLU A 241 -2.69 18.87 3.46
N GLY A 242 -2.90 17.55 3.36
CA GLY A 242 -3.69 16.75 4.29
C GLY A 242 -3.00 16.47 5.65
N GLY A 243 -1.74 16.90 5.84
CA GLY A 243 -0.99 16.72 7.09
C GLY A 243 -0.42 15.32 7.31
N TYR A 244 -0.47 14.44 6.32
CA TYR A 244 0.07 13.07 6.39
C TYR A 244 1.59 12.99 6.16
N LEU A 245 2.15 13.98 5.46
CA LEU A 245 3.58 14.13 5.25
C LEU A 245 4.07 15.49 5.74
N ARG A 246 5.32 15.55 6.19
CA ARG A 246 5.96 16.81 6.54
C ARG A 246 6.20 17.65 5.30
N PRO A 247 5.96 18.98 5.35
CA PRO A 247 6.33 19.87 4.25
C PRO A 247 7.84 19.85 4.00
N ASP A 248 8.25 19.88 2.74
CA ASP A 248 9.66 20.04 2.38
C ASP A 248 10.10 21.48 2.68
N THR A 249 11.00 21.64 3.65
CA THR A 249 11.53 22.95 4.07
C THR A 249 12.51 23.55 3.06
N ASP A 250 13.14 22.74 2.19
CA ASP A 250 14.25 23.16 1.33
C ASP A 250 13.91 23.34 -0.16
N ARG A 251 12.73 22.99 -0.61
CA ARG A 251 12.33 23.21 -2.01
C ARG A 251 11.67 24.59 -2.15
N LYS A 252 12.37 25.56 -2.75
CA LYS A 252 11.72 26.71 -3.39
C LYS A 252 10.54 26.18 -4.20
N ARG A 253 9.32 26.63 -3.85
CA ARG A 253 8.07 26.30 -4.56
C ARG A 253 8.19 26.68 -6.03
N MET A 254 8.79 25.83 -6.83
CA MET A 254 8.58 25.91 -8.28
C MET A 254 7.10 25.58 -8.52
N LYS A 255 6.35 26.52 -9.04
CA LYS A 255 5.00 26.30 -9.54
C LYS A 255 5.13 25.36 -10.75
N GLN A 256 5.11 24.06 -10.50
CA GLN A 256 4.89 23.11 -11.59
C GLN A 256 3.46 23.29 -12.08
N ALA A 257 3.31 23.34 -13.42
CA ALA A 257 1.98 23.36 -14.03
C ALA A 257 1.21 22.12 -13.59
N LYS A 258 -0.04 22.29 -13.16
CA LYS A 258 -0.93 21.16 -12.85
C LYS A 258 -1.03 20.28 -14.10
N LEU A 259 -0.84 18.97 -13.93
CA LEU A 259 -1.05 18.01 -15.00
C LEU A 259 -2.56 17.98 -15.35
N PRO A 260 -2.92 17.97 -16.64
CA PRO A 260 -4.33 17.84 -17.01
C PRO A 260 -4.85 16.43 -16.67
N PRO A 261 -6.16 16.28 -16.41
CA PRO A 261 -6.77 14.96 -16.23
C PRO A 261 -6.54 14.08 -17.47
N MET A 262 -6.55 12.77 -17.27
CA MET A 262 -6.48 11.81 -18.35
C MET A 262 -7.76 11.87 -19.17
N ARG A 263 -7.62 11.91 -20.49
CA ARG A 263 -8.75 11.89 -21.42
C ARG A 263 -8.80 10.55 -22.13
N PHE A 264 -9.92 9.90 -22.05
CA PHE A 264 -10.26 8.69 -22.80
C PHE A 264 -11.46 8.96 -23.68
N GLU A 265 -11.74 8.08 -24.62
CA GLU A 265 -12.91 8.12 -25.47
C GLU A 265 -13.66 6.79 -25.34
N SER A 266 -14.96 6.82 -25.12
CA SER A 266 -15.80 5.62 -25.09
C SER A 266 -15.96 5.05 -26.50
N THR A 267 -16.42 3.81 -26.60
CA THR A 267 -16.77 3.17 -27.89
C THR A 267 -17.82 3.96 -28.69
N ASP A 268 -18.64 4.76 -28.01
CA ASP A 268 -19.69 5.59 -28.60
C ASP A 268 -19.22 7.03 -28.86
N GLY A 269 -17.92 7.33 -28.73
CA GLY A 269 -17.31 8.63 -29.05
C GLY A 269 -17.46 9.70 -27.97
N TYR A 270 -17.89 9.35 -26.75
CA TYR A 270 -17.96 10.32 -25.64
C TYR A 270 -16.61 10.50 -24.95
N PRO A 271 -16.18 11.75 -24.66
CA PRO A 271 -14.96 12.00 -23.92
C PRO A 271 -15.16 11.63 -22.43
N ILE A 272 -14.24 10.83 -21.90
CA ILE A 272 -14.17 10.44 -20.49
C ILE A 272 -12.96 11.11 -19.88
N TYR A 273 -13.15 11.89 -18.82
CA TYR A 273 -12.07 12.50 -18.05
C TYR A 273 -11.90 11.78 -16.73
N VAL A 274 -10.66 11.40 -16.43
CA VAL A 274 -10.27 10.72 -15.18
C VAL A 274 -9.19 11.53 -14.49
N GLY A 275 -9.42 11.92 -13.27
CA GLY A 275 -8.42 12.60 -12.46
C GLY A 275 -7.23 11.69 -12.17
N ARG A 276 -6.04 12.28 -12.06
CA ARG A 276 -4.79 11.57 -11.75
C ARG A 276 -4.62 11.32 -10.25
N ASN A 277 -5.40 11.99 -9.43
CA ASN A 277 -5.45 11.89 -7.97
C ASN A 277 -6.85 12.23 -7.45
N ASN A 278 -7.10 11.98 -6.17
CA ASN A 278 -8.41 12.23 -5.54
C ASN A 278 -8.84 13.68 -5.70
N ARG A 279 -7.95 14.64 -5.55
CA ARG A 279 -8.24 16.06 -5.70
C ARG A 279 -8.72 16.42 -7.10
N GLN A 280 -8.08 15.86 -8.15
CA GLN A 280 -8.54 16.08 -9.53
C GLN A 280 -9.90 15.42 -9.78
N ASN A 281 -10.16 14.26 -9.18
CA ASN A 281 -11.46 13.62 -9.28
C ASN A 281 -12.55 14.47 -8.60
N ASP A 282 -12.26 15.06 -7.44
CA ASP A 282 -13.18 15.98 -6.75
C ASP A 282 -13.41 17.28 -7.54
N GLU A 283 -12.39 17.77 -8.28
CA GLU A 283 -12.53 18.96 -9.17
C GLU A 283 -13.34 18.63 -10.45
N LEU A 284 -13.46 17.36 -10.85
CA LEU A 284 -14.20 16.90 -12.04
C LEU A 284 -15.68 16.58 -11.75
N THR A 285 -16.03 16.29 -10.50
CA THR A 285 -17.40 16.00 -10.00
C THR A 285 -18.07 17.23 -9.44
#